data_b05514fbfa5a4d079158d1ba7f7b0f13
#
_entry.id   b05514fbfa5a4d079158d1ba7f7b0f13
#
_cell.length_a   1.000
_cell.length_b   1.000
_cell.length_c   1.000
_cell.angle_alpha   90.00
_cell.angle_beta   90.00
_cell.angle_gamma   90.00
#
_symmetry.space_group_name_H-M   'P 1'
#
loop_
_entity.id
_entity.type
_entity.pdbx_description
1 polymer ?
#
loop_
_entity_poly.entity_id
_entity_poly.type
_entity_poly.pdbx_seq_one_letter_code
_entity_poly.pdbx_strand_id
1 'polypeptide(L)'
;VSNFQIGDIESLLETAEIKPMVNQILLHISNTPMELVEYCQKNGIAVEAYSPIAHGEILNQPEIKAMADKYGVTVPQLCIRYTLQLGTITLPKTGNPDHMKSNAEVDFEINAEDMEILKNFKKIESYGESGIFPVYGGKM
;
A
#
# COMPACT_ATOMS: atom_id res chain seq x y z
N VAL A 1 -13.13 -3.51 -8.52
CA VAL A 1 -13.52 -2.18 -8.02
C VAL A 1 -12.29 -1.39 -7.60
N SER A 2 -12.42 -0.09 -7.34
CA SER A 2 -11.31 0.76 -6.91
C SER A 2 -11.78 1.74 -5.84
N ASN A 3 -11.00 1.83 -4.76
CA ASN A 3 -11.24 2.69 -3.59
C ASN A 3 -12.58 2.45 -2.87
N PHE A 4 -13.17 1.27 -3.01
CA PHE A 4 -14.37 0.91 -2.27
C PHE A 4 -14.06 0.74 -0.78
N GLN A 5 -14.89 1.37 0.06
CA GLN A 5 -14.90 1.14 1.49
C GLN A 5 -15.77 -0.07 1.84
N ILE A 6 -15.75 -0.51 3.09
CA ILE A 6 -16.53 -1.69 3.53
C ILE A 6 -18.01 -1.54 3.16
N GLY A 7 -18.61 -0.38 3.47
CA GLY A 7 -20.03 -0.14 3.15
C GLY A 7 -20.34 -0.14 1.64
N ASP A 8 -19.39 0.29 0.80
CA ASP A 8 -19.56 0.25 -0.65
C ASP A 8 -19.55 -1.20 -1.16
N ILE A 9 -18.65 -2.04 -0.60
CA ILE A 9 -18.57 -3.46 -0.93
C ILE A 9 -19.85 -4.17 -0.48
N GLU A 10 -20.32 -3.91 0.73
CA GLU A 10 -21.56 -4.51 1.27
C GLU A 10 -22.75 -4.15 0.37
N SER A 11 -22.92 -2.88 0.06
CA SER A 11 -23.99 -2.41 -0.83
C SER A 11 -23.92 -3.04 -2.23
N LEU A 12 -22.72 -3.18 -2.78
CA LEU A 12 -22.53 -3.85 -4.07
C LEU A 12 -22.94 -5.33 -3.99
N LEU A 13 -22.56 -6.02 -2.94
CA LEU A 13 -22.83 -7.45 -2.76
C LEU A 13 -24.32 -7.78 -2.61
N GLU A 14 -25.17 -6.82 -2.20
CA GLU A 14 -26.62 -7.02 -2.11
C GLU A 14 -27.26 -7.27 -3.48
N THR A 15 -26.66 -6.73 -4.56
CA THR A 15 -27.26 -6.77 -5.91
C THR A 15 -26.38 -7.41 -6.97
N ALA A 16 -25.08 -7.61 -6.68
CA ALA A 16 -24.15 -8.16 -7.65
C ALA A 16 -24.36 -9.66 -7.87
N GLU A 17 -24.61 -10.07 -9.11
CA GLU A 17 -24.62 -11.48 -9.51
C GLU A 17 -23.22 -12.12 -9.43
N ILE A 18 -22.19 -11.31 -9.69
CA ILE A 18 -20.78 -11.73 -9.63
C ILE A 18 -20.06 -10.83 -8.64
N LYS A 19 -19.50 -11.44 -7.60
CA LYS A 19 -18.72 -10.75 -6.58
C LYS A 19 -17.46 -10.09 -7.22
N PRO A 20 -17.08 -8.85 -6.83
CA PRO A 20 -15.83 -8.27 -7.26
C PRO A 20 -14.65 -9.15 -6.79
N MET A 21 -13.72 -9.42 -7.69
CA MET A 21 -12.54 -10.23 -7.38
C MET A 21 -11.40 -9.41 -6.79
N VAL A 22 -11.37 -8.11 -7.06
CA VAL A 22 -10.29 -7.20 -6.67
C VAL A 22 -10.87 -5.88 -6.18
N ASN A 23 -10.27 -5.33 -5.12
CA ASN A 23 -10.40 -3.93 -4.73
C ASN A 23 -9.01 -3.28 -4.77
N GLN A 24 -8.81 -2.33 -5.68
CA GLN A 24 -7.57 -1.59 -5.80
C GLN A 24 -7.66 -0.33 -4.94
N ILE A 25 -6.77 -0.20 -3.94
CA ILE A 25 -6.82 0.88 -2.93
C ILE A 25 -5.48 1.57 -2.76
N LEU A 26 -5.50 2.80 -2.23
CA LEU A 26 -4.30 3.47 -1.75
C LEU A 26 -3.78 2.74 -0.52
N LEU A 27 -2.60 2.10 -0.64
CA LEU A 27 -1.97 1.41 0.48
C LEU A 27 -0.46 1.55 0.44
N HIS A 28 0.08 2.11 1.50
CA HIS A 28 1.51 2.26 1.75
C HIS A 28 1.78 2.43 3.26
N ILE A 29 3.03 2.43 3.68
CA ILE A 29 3.44 2.50 5.10
C ILE A 29 2.72 3.60 5.90
N SER A 30 2.51 4.78 5.30
CA SER A 30 1.85 5.93 5.96
C SER A 30 0.32 5.93 5.80
N ASN A 31 -0.24 4.94 5.12
CA ASN A 31 -1.68 4.78 4.89
C ASN A 31 -2.02 3.31 4.76
N THR A 32 -2.27 2.67 5.89
CA THR A 32 -2.53 1.22 5.97
C THR A 32 -3.93 0.98 6.53
N PRO A 33 -4.98 0.92 5.67
CA PRO A 33 -6.35 0.67 6.10
C PRO A 33 -6.57 -0.83 6.40
N MET A 34 -6.00 -1.32 7.52
CA MET A 34 -6.00 -2.75 7.84
C MET A 34 -7.39 -3.35 7.94
N GLU A 35 -8.37 -2.62 8.53
CA GLU A 35 -9.74 -3.09 8.62
C GLU A 35 -10.34 -3.41 7.24
N LEU A 36 -10.11 -2.54 6.25
CA LEU A 36 -10.55 -2.76 4.87
C LEU A 36 -9.80 -3.93 4.21
N VAL A 37 -8.48 -4.01 4.43
CA VAL A 37 -7.65 -5.10 3.89
C VAL A 37 -8.15 -6.45 4.40
N GLU A 38 -8.32 -6.59 5.72
CA GLU A 38 -8.80 -7.81 6.37
C GLU A 38 -10.23 -8.16 5.94
N TYR A 39 -11.10 -7.16 5.81
CA TYR A 39 -12.46 -7.35 5.29
C TYR A 39 -12.46 -7.92 3.88
N CYS A 40 -11.66 -7.33 2.98
CA CYS A 40 -11.52 -7.83 1.60
C CYS A 40 -11.01 -9.28 1.58
N GLN A 41 -9.92 -9.55 2.28
CA GLN A 41 -9.30 -10.88 2.35
C GLN A 41 -10.28 -11.93 2.89
N LYS A 42 -10.99 -11.63 3.97
CA LYS A 42 -12.01 -12.51 4.57
C LYS A 42 -13.15 -12.84 3.60
N ASN A 43 -13.49 -11.91 2.72
CA ASN A 43 -14.53 -12.07 1.71
C ASN A 43 -13.99 -12.61 0.37
N GLY A 44 -12.72 -13.01 0.30
CA GLY A 44 -12.09 -13.53 -0.92
C GLY A 44 -12.01 -12.49 -2.04
N ILE A 45 -11.79 -11.23 -1.68
CA ILE A 45 -11.52 -10.11 -2.57
C ILE A 45 -10.04 -9.78 -2.45
N ALA A 46 -9.27 -9.92 -3.53
CA ALA A 46 -7.87 -9.55 -3.54
C ALA A 46 -7.71 -8.03 -3.40
N VAL A 47 -6.69 -7.60 -2.67
CA VAL A 47 -6.36 -6.18 -2.53
C VAL A 47 -5.17 -5.85 -3.42
N GLU A 48 -5.32 -4.86 -4.29
CA GLU A 48 -4.22 -4.25 -5.02
C GLU A 48 -3.83 -2.92 -4.38
N ALA A 49 -2.56 -2.82 -3.98
CA ALA A 49 -1.97 -1.64 -3.35
C ALA A 49 -1.37 -0.72 -4.43
N TYR A 50 -2.05 0.38 -4.77
CA TYR A 50 -1.45 1.38 -5.65
C TYR A 50 -0.70 2.44 -4.83
N SER A 51 0.25 3.13 -5.49
CA SER A 51 1.15 4.12 -4.88
C SER A 51 1.90 3.61 -3.64
N PRO A 52 2.51 2.42 -3.69
CA PRO A 52 3.16 1.82 -2.51
C PRO A 52 4.32 2.68 -1.96
N ILE A 53 4.84 3.63 -2.75
CA ILE A 53 5.93 4.56 -2.38
C ILE A 53 5.37 5.97 -2.09
N ALA A 54 4.06 6.13 -1.90
CA ALA A 54 3.41 7.40 -1.56
C ALA A 54 3.85 8.57 -2.46
N HIS A 55 3.90 8.38 -3.78
CA HIS A 55 4.41 9.37 -4.75
C HIS A 55 5.83 9.89 -4.47
N GLY A 56 6.65 9.13 -3.75
CA GLY A 56 8.00 9.51 -3.38
C GLY A 56 8.12 10.22 -2.03
N GLU A 57 7.02 10.65 -1.42
CA GLU A 57 7.03 11.36 -0.13
C GLU A 57 7.61 10.51 1.01
N ILE A 58 7.45 9.19 0.93
CA ILE A 58 8.02 8.25 1.90
C ILE A 58 9.56 8.25 1.90
N LEU A 59 10.18 8.59 0.76
CA LEU A 59 11.65 8.60 0.59
C LEU A 59 12.31 9.64 1.48
N ASN A 60 11.58 10.68 1.89
CA ASN A 60 12.06 11.78 2.70
C ASN A 60 11.93 11.54 4.21
N GLN A 61 11.46 10.35 4.63
CA GLN A 61 11.26 10.02 6.04
C GLN A 61 12.52 9.35 6.62
N PRO A 62 13.24 10.00 7.57
CA PRO A 62 14.49 9.44 8.12
C PRO A 62 14.30 8.09 8.80
N GLU A 63 13.18 7.89 9.48
CA GLU A 63 12.86 6.66 10.19
C GLU A 63 12.68 5.48 9.22
N ILE A 64 12.07 5.74 8.06
CA ILE A 64 11.88 4.73 7.01
C ILE A 64 13.21 4.40 6.34
N LYS A 65 14.06 5.41 6.13
CA LYS A 65 15.41 5.18 5.62
C LYS A 65 16.24 4.32 6.57
N ALA A 66 16.22 4.63 7.87
CA ALA A 66 16.90 3.83 8.88
C ALA A 66 16.39 2.38 8.93
N MET A 67 15.08 2.18 8.75
CA MET A 67 14.48 0.85 8.66
C MET A 67 14.96 0.10 7.41
N ALA A 68 15.02 0.75 6.25
CA ALA A 68 15.54 0.15 5.03
C ALA A 68 17.03 -0.24 5.18
N ASP A 69 17.83 0.64 5.76
CA ASP A 69 19.27 0.39 6.04
C ASP A 69 19.45 -0.82 6.97
N LYS A 70 18.57 -1.02 7.97
CA LYS A 70 18.57 -2.20 8.86
C LYS A 70 18.46 -3.52 8.09
N TYR A 71 17.68 -3.53 7.01
CA TYR A 71 17.50 -4.71 6.15
C TYR A 71 18.48 -4.75 4.96
N GLY A 72 19.35 -3.74 4.80
CA GLY A 72 20.28 -3.65 3.69
C GLY A 72 19.61 -3.46 2.33
N VAL A 73 18.45 -2.80 2.31
CA VAL A 73 17.63 -2.57 1.11
C VAL A 73 17.37 -1.09 0.86
N THR A 74 16.84 -0.77 -0.31
CA THR A 74 16.37 0.60 -0.60
C THR A 74 14.99 0.86 0.01
N VAL A 75 14.66 2.14 0.23
CA VAL A 75 13.33 2.52 0.72
C VAL A 75 12.19 2.00 -0.18
N PRO A 76 12.28 2.10 -1.53
CA PRO A 76 11.28 1.49 -2.41
C PRO A 76 11.12 -0.02 -2.19
N GLN A 77 12.21 -0.77 -2.05
CA GLN A 77 12.15 -2.20 -1.77
C GLN A 77 11.46 -2.49 -0.43
N LEU A 78 11.77 -1.72 0.62
CA LEU A 78 11.09 -1.84 1.91
C LEU A 78 9.58 -1.61 1.77
N CYS A 79 9.16 -0.56 1.08
CA CYS A 79 7.75 -0.23 0.86
C CYS A 79 7.01 -1.32 0.08
N ILE A 80 7.63 -1.86 -0.97
CA ILE A 80 7.05 -2.94 -1.77
C ILE A 80 6.94 -4.21 -0.92
N ARG A 81 8.00 -4.58 -0.20
CA ARG A 81 7.97 -5.76 0.67
C ARG A 81 6.92 -5.64 1.77
N TYR A 82 6.77 -4.46 2.36
CA TYR A 82 5.76 -4.18 3.37
C TYR A 82 4.35 -4.51 2.86
N THR A 83 3.96 -3.99 1.70
CA THR A 83 2.63 -4.24 1.14
C THR A 83 2.45 -5.71 0.74
N LEU A 84 3.48 -6.36 0.19
CA LEU A 84 3.45 -7.80 -0.09
C LEU A 84 3.24 -8.63 1.18
N GLN A 85 3.88 -8.29 2.31
CA GLN A 85 3.71 -9.02 3.58
C GLN A 85 2.35 -8.81 4.23
N LEU A 86 1.60 -7.78 3.84
CA LEU A 86 0.18 -7.62 4.20
C LEU A 86 -0.75 -8.54 3.37
N GLY A 87 -0.19 -9.34 2.47
CA GLY A 87 -0.97 -10.24 1.60
C GLY A 87 -1.66 -9.51 0.45
N THR A 88 -1.09 -8.39 -0.02
CA THR A 88 -1.65 -7.60 -1.12
C THR A 88 -0.82 -7.73 -2.40
N ILE A 89 -1.41 -7.38 -3.54
CA ILE A 89 -0.74 -7.24 -4.82
C ILE A 89 -0.21 -5.82 -4.92
N THR A 90 1.09 -5.64 -5.11
CA THR A 90 1.72 -4.31 -5.11
C THR A 90 1.92 -3.79 -6.51
N LEU A 91 1.52 -2.54 -6.75
CA LEU A 91 1.59 -1.89 -8.06
C LEU A 91 2.57 -0.70 -8.07
N PRO A 92 3.90 -0.95 -8.05
CA PRO A 92 4.90 0.12 -8.16
C PRO A 92 5.01 0.60 -9.61
N LYS A 93 4.80 1.88 -9.85
CA LYS A 93 4.94 2.48 -11.19
C LYS A 93 6.35 3.04 -11.37
N THR A 94 7.03 2.63 -12.43
CA THR A 94 8.29 3.24 -12.88
C THR A 94 8.45 3.14 -14.39
N GLY A 95 9.16 4.09 -14.98
CA GLY A 95 9.64 4.04 -16.38
C GLY A 95 11.14 3.72 -16.48
N ASN A 96 11.84 3.53 -15.36
CA ASN A 96 13.27 3.27 -15.32
C ASN A 96 13.52 1.75 -15.21
N PRO A 97 14.25 1.12 -16.18
CA PRO A 97 14.56 -0.31 -16.15
C PRO A 97 15.31 -0.77 -14.89
N ASP A 98 16.22 0.04 -14.36
CA ASP A 98 16.97 -0.30 -13.14
C ASP A 98 16.06 -0.33 -11.93
N HIS A 99 15.10 0.59 -11.85
CA HIS A 99 14.08 0.55 -10.81
C HIS A 99 13.13 -0.63 -10.97
N MET A 100 12.79 -1.04 -12.21
CA MET A 100 11.97 -2.26 -12.44
C MET A 100 12.67 -3.48 -11.85
N LYS A 101 13.96 -3.63 -12.14
CA LYS A 101 14.78 -4.72 -11.61
C LYS A 101 14.85 -4.68 -10.08
N SER A 102 15.24 -3.53 -9.52
CA SER A 102 15.34 -3.35 -8.06
C SER A 102 14.01 -3.58 -7.34
N ASN A 103 12.89 -3.14 -7.91
CA ASN A 103 11.55 -3.35 -7.35
C ASN A 103 11.13 -4.82 -7.31
N ALA A 104 11.74 -5.68 -8.12
CA ALA A 104 11.52 -7.12 -8.10
C ALA A 104 12.41 -7.86 -7.10
N GLU A 105 13.49 -7.23 -6.62
CA GLU A 105 14.45 -7.81 -5.67
C GLU A 105 13.97 -7.59 -4.23
N VAL A 106 12.92 -8.29 -3.83
CA VAL A 106 12.24 -8.12 -2.54
C VAL A 106 12.12 -9.43 -1.74
N ASP A 107 13.05 -10.36 -1.95
CA ASP A 107 13.09 -11.68 -1.30
C ASP A 107 13.69 -11.64 0.13
N PHE A 108 13.40 -10.58 0.87
CA PHE A 108 13.72 -10.47 2.29
C PHE A 108 12.44 -10.42 3.11
N GLU A 109 12.53 -10.61 4.40
CA GLU A 109 11.39 -10.58 5.31
C GLU A 109 11.57 -9.46 6.34
N ILE A 110 10.53 -8.63 6.50
CA ILE A 110 10.42 -7.66 7.59
C ILE A 110 9.87 -8.41 8.80
N ASN A 111 10.55 -8.35 9.93
CA ASN A 111 10.10 -9.04 11.15
C ASN A 111 8.78 -8.45 11.68
N ALA A 112 8.11 -9.21 12.56
CA ALA A 112 6.78 -8.84 13.06
C ALA A 112 6.77 -7.51 13.83
N GLU A 113 7.82 -7.22 14.61
CA GLU A 113 7.94 -5.98 15.38
C GLU A 113 8.05 -4.76 14.44
N ASP A 114 8.91 -4.85 13.43
CA ASP A 114 9.07 -3.79 12.44
C ASP A 114 7.81 -3.63 11.57
N MET A 115 7.11 -4.71 11.23
CA MET A 115 5.82 -4.62 10.55
C MET A 115 4.80 -3.81 11.38
N GLU A 116 4.75 -4.00 12.69
CA GLU A 116 3.85 -3.20 13.57
C GLU A 116 4.28 -1.73 13.64
N ILE A 117 5.59 -1.44 13.68
CA ILE A 117 6.10 -0.07 13.61
C ILE A 117 5.66 0.59 12.29
N LEU A 118 5.79 -0.11 11.17
CA LEU A 118 5.44 0.41 9.85
C LEU A 118 3.92 0.60 9.68
N LYS A 119 3.09 -0.30 10.21
CA LYS A 119 1.62 -0.16 10.20
C LYS A 119 1.15 1.08 10.96
N ASN A 120 1.83 1.42 12.06
CA ASN A 120 1.49 2.54 12.93
C ASN A 120 2.30 3.81 12.59
N PHE A 121 3.00 3.83 11.47
CA PHE A 121 3.79 4.99 11.06
C PHE A 121 2.89 6.21 10.84
N LYS A 122 3.41 7.38 11.20
CA LYS A 122 2.70 8.65 11.05
C LYS A 122 2.18 8.86 9.63
N LYS A 123 0.99 9.44 9.50
CA LYS A 123 0.41 9.76 8.20
C LYS A 123 1.23 10.83 7.48
N ILE A 124 1.39 10.67 6.18
CA ILE A 124 1.89 11.72 5.30
C ILE A 124 0.75 12.74 5.12
N GLU A 125 1.00 14.01 5.43
CA GLU A 125 0.01 15.08 5.35
C GLU A 125 -0.12 15.69 3.95
N SER A 126 0.90 15.53 3.12
CA SER A 126 0.95 16.10 1.77
C SER A 126 1.54 15.10 0.78
N TYR A 127 0.88 14.98 -0.36
CA TYR A 127 1.36 14.22 -1.52
C TYR A 127 1.82 15.15 -2.65
N GLY A 128 2.29 16.37 -2.32
CA GLY A 128 2.75 17.34 -3.30
C GLY A 128 1.68 17.65 -4.35
N GLU A 129 2.07 17.66 -5.62
CA GLU A 129 1.14 17.90 -6.74
C GLU A 129 0.01 16.88 -6.84
N SER A 130 0.20 15.66 -6.32
CA SER A 130 -0.81 14.61 -6.32
C SER A 130 -1.94 14.87 -5.32
N GLY A 131 -1.77 15.79 -4.37
CA GLY A 131 -2.79 16.16 -3.37
C GLY A 131 -4.07 16.77 -3.94
N ILE A 132 -4.10 17.12 -5.24
CA ILE A 132 -5.32 17.59 -5.93
C ILE A 132 -6.35 16.47 -6.12
N PHE A 133 -5.92 15.21 -6.14
CA PHE A 133 -6.83 14.07 -6.28
C PHE A 133 -7.51 13.77 -4.94
N PRO A 134 -8.85 13.52 -4.94
CA PRO A 134 -9.62 13.33 -3.69
C PRO A 134 -9.06 12.25 -2.76
N VAL A 135 -8.57 11.16 -3.31
CA VAL A 135 -8.02 10.02 -2.54
C VAL A 135 -6.84 10.43 -1.65
N TYR A 136 -5.98 11.34 -2.14
CA TYR A 136 -4.83 11.84 -1.38
C TYR A 136 -5.20 13.04 -0.49
N GLY A 137 -6.30 13.72 -0.80
CA GLY A 137 -6.83 14.84 -0.02
C GLY A 137 -7.76 14.44 1.13
N GLY A 138 -7.96 13.14 1.36
CA GLY A 138 -8.85 12.65 2.43
C GLY A 138 -10.33 12.98 2.23
N LYS A 139 -10.77 13.14 0.98
CA LYS A 139 -12.14 13.53 0.60
C LYS A 139 -12.94 12.38 0.00
N MET A 140 -12.53 11.16 0.29
CA MET A 140 -13.26 9.95 -0.10
C MET A 140 -13.83 9.24 1.10
#